data_58b4aac47f9f73dede6acf2be29d2533
#
_entry.id   58b4aac47f9f73dede6acf2be29d2533
#
_cell.length_a   1.000
_cell.length_b   1.000
_cell.length_c   1.000
_cell.angle_alpha   90.00
_cell.angle_beta   90.00
_cell.angle_gamma   90.00
#
_symmetry.space_group_name_H-M   'P 1'
#
loop_
_entity.id
_entity.type
_entity.pdbx_description
1 polymer ?
#
loop_
_entity_poly.entity_id
_entity_poly.type
_entity_poly.pdbx_seq_one_letter_code
_entity_poly.pdbx_strand_id
1 'polypeptide(L)'
;LQREYQKLHPEIKIIPIKNDVDPLHQKTILSCQTGGPADIIAFEVPYSGYWRTGNRPSCFQDLRQMKTSGTNAEAGVAAGLSANDIKKNYLPWRWEQGVAFNDSVIGIPTDVGGLQVAYRTDLFKKAGLPTDRAAVSKLWPTWEAFIATGQKYVSKLTPAEKKAGKGFIDDAGSIYAAVMNQGTVKYYQPDGTDGGKLVYKTNPQIKKAWDTTVKALESGIGARLGQFTSDWNIGMNKGAMATILAPAWMLDYIKKQAPDTKGKWDIADLPVGGGNQGGTELGIPSYSKNKQAAYDFLTWYLAPEQQLKVFKTYGLFPSTSVLYDDAALLDYKDEFFSNAPVGAIYTRGVLKLKPIFEGELQRKIDSTFGAGLGRVASKKMTSAKSYALVISDIDKLFKN
;
A
#
# COMPACT_ATOMS: atom_id res chain seq x y z
N LEU A 1 -8.08 -13.30 14.50
CA LEU A 1 -9.24 -12.43 14.74
C LEU A 1 -10.55 -13.09 14.31
N GLN A 2 -10.71 -13.62 13.07
CA GLN A 2 -11.97 -14.27 12.65
C GLN A 2 -12.42 -15.37 13.62
N ARG A 3 -11.50 -16.27 13.99
CA ARG A 3 -11.81 -17.33 14.98
C ARG A 3 -12.11 -16.78 16.37
N GLU A 4 -11.58 -15.66 16.72
CA GLU A 4 -11.82 -14.97 17.98
C GLU A 4 -13.22 -14.38 18.00
N TYR A 5 -13.60 -13.65 16.95
CA TYR A 5 -14.96 -13.13 16.79
C TYR A 5 -16.01 -14.27 16.81
N GLN A 6 -15.74 -15.38 16.11
CA GLN A 6 -16.64 -16.54 16.11
C GLN A 6 -16.77 -17.23 17.49
N LYS A 7 -15.77 -17.10 18.38
CA LYS A 7 -15.92 -17.58 19.76
C LYS A 7 -16.82 -16.67 20.60
N LEU A 8 -16.79 -15.37 20.34
CA LEU A 8 -17.65 -14.37 20.99
C LEU A 8 -19.07 -14.41 20.44
N HIS A 9 -19.20 -14.76 19.17
CA HIS A 9 -20.44 -14.82 18.40
C HIS A 9 -20.57 -16.21 17.73
N PRO A 10 -20.92 -17.26 18.48
CA PRO A 10 -20.95 -18.63 17.97
C PRO A 10 -22.02 -18.86 16.88
N GLU A 11 -23.01 -17.99 16.79
CA GLU A 11 -24.03 -17.96 15.74
C GLU A 11 -23.48 -17.43 14.39
N ILE A 12 -22.31 -16.77 14.38
CA ILE A 12 -21.69 -16.19 13.18
C ILE A 12 -20.64 -17.15 12.63
N LYS A 13 -20.76 -17.49 11.36
CA LYS A 13 -19.75 -18.24 10.61
C LYS A 13 -19.06 -17.35 9.60
N ILE A 14 -17.77 -17.07 9.77
CA ILE A 14 -16.97 -16.27 8.84
C ILE A 14 -16.25 -17.20 7.87
N ILE A 15 -16.50 -17.03 6.58
CA ILE A 15 -15.90 -17.81 5.49
C ILE A 15 -15.04 -16.88 4.63
N PRO A 16 -13.70 -16.93 4.74
CA PRO A 16 -12.83 -16.07 3.95
C PRO A 16 -12.78 -16.54 2.49
N ILE A 17 -13.00 -15.62 1.54
CA ILE A 17 -12.83 -15.83 0.12
C ILE A 17 -11.56 -15.07 -0.32
N LYS A 18 -10.55 -15.79 -0.80
CA LYS A 18 -9.29 -15.21 -1.26
C LYS A 18 -9.30 -15.04 -2.78
N ASN A 19 -8.88 -13.88 -3.23
CA ASN A 19 -8.62 -13.57 -4.62
C ASN A 19 -7.40 -12.66 -4.71
N ASP A 20 -6.78 -12.61 -5.89
CA ASP A 20 -5.82 -11.55 -6.22
C ASP A 20 -6.57 -10.24 -6.44
N VAL A 21 -5.86 -9.10 -6.30
CA VAL A 21 -6.46 -7.75 -6.26
C VAL A 21 -7.31 -7.46 -7.51
N ASP A 22 -6.72 -7.54 -8.70
CA ASP A 22 -7.45 -7.20 -9.92
C ASP A 22 -8.62 -8.17 -10.22
N PRO A 23 -8.47 -9.51 -10.11
CA PRO A 23 -9.59 -10.46 -10.17
C PRO A 23 -10.67 -10.23 -9.13
N LEU A 24 -10.33 -9.83 -7.90
CA LEU A 24 -11.30 -9.48 -6.88
C LEU A 24 -12.20 -8.34 -7.34
N HIS A 25 -11.60 -7.24 -7.83
CA HIS A 25 -12.36 -6.07 -8.28
C HIS A 25 -13.23 -6.37 -9.50
N GLN A 26 -12.76 -7.20 -10.46
CA GLN A 26 -13.58 -7.63 -11.59
C GLN A 26 -14.81 -8.45 -11.15
N LYS A 27 -14.61 -9.39 -10.21
CA LYS A 27 -15.72 -10.16 -9.63
C LYS A 27 -16.68 -9.26 -8.85
N THR A 28 -16.17 -8.27 -8.12
CA THR A 28 -17.01 -7.31 -7.40
C THR A 28 -17.88 -6.49 -8.34
N ILE A 29 -17.30 -5.99 -9.45
CA ILE A 29 -18.06 -5.26 -10.48
C ILE A 29 -19.23 -6.10 -11.02
N LEU A 30 -18.97 -7.36 -11.33
CA LEU A 30 -20.02 -8.28 -11.78
C LEU A 30 -21.06 -8.52 -10.68
N SER A 31 -20.62 -8.78 -9.45
CA SER A 31 -21.51 -9.06 -8.31
C SER A 31 -22.41 -7.88 -7.96
N CYS A 32 -22.00 -6.64 -8.24
CA CYS A 32 -22.86 -5.47 -8.06
C CYS A 32 -24.08 -5.48 -8.97
N GLN A 33 -23.99 -6.14 -10.14
CA GLN A 33 -25.06 -6.22 -11.12
C GLN A 33 -25.94 -7.47 -10.92
N THR A 34 -25.34 -8.58 -10.51
CA THR A 34 -25.99 -9.91 -10.50
C THR A 34 -26.23 -10.45 -9.10
N GLY A 35 -25.74 -9.78 -8.06
CA GLY A 35 -25.62 -10.35 -6.72
C GLY A 35 -24.38 -11.25 -6.59
N GLY A 36 -23.98 -11.55 -5.37
CA GLY A 36 -22.80 -12.37 -5.08
C GLY A 36 -22.86 -13.01 -3.70
N PRO A 37 -21.89 -13.86 -3.37
CA PRO A 37 -21.87 -14.60 -2.10
C PRO A 37 -21.24 -13.80 -0.94
N ALA A 38 -20.59 -12.67 -1.22
CA ALA A 38 -19.84 -11.94 -0.19
C ALA A 38 -20.75 -10.98 0.59
N ASP A 39 -20.60 -10.99 1.93
CA ASP A 39 -21.24 -10.04 2.82
C ASP A 39 -20.32 -8.87 3.17
N ILE A 40 -19.02 -9.03 2.98
CA ILE A 40 -18.00 -7.99 3.12
C ILE A 40 -17.05 -8.08 1.93
N ILE A 41 -16.72 -6.93 1.36
CA ILE A 41 -15.82 -6.81 0.21
C ILE A 41 -14.69 -5.86 0.56
N ALA A 42 -13.47 -6.30 0.27
CA ALA A 42 -12.30 -5.44 0.30
C ALA A 42 -12.15 -4.70 -1.04
N PHE A 43 -11.86 -3.40 -1.03
CA PHE A 43 -11.43 -2.66 -2.20
C PHE A 43 -10.19 -1.82 -1.90
N GLU A 44 -9.23 -1.91 -2.82
CA GLU A 44 -7.93 -1.26 -2.69
C GLU A 44 -7.99 0.22 -3.07
N VAL A 45 -7.15 1.05 -2.45
CA VAL A 45 -7.04 2.50 -2.71
C VAL A 45 -6.98 2.85 -4.21
N PRO A 46 -6.20 2.15 -5.08
CA PRO A 46 -6.19 2.46 -6.51
C PRO A 46 -7.54 2.27 -7.22
N TYR A 47 -8.49 1.59 -6.58
CA TYR A 47 -9.86 1.41 -7.05
C TYR A 47 -10.88 2.31 -6.34
N SER A 48 -10.47 3.04 -5.29
CA SER A 48 -11.42 3.87 -4.52
C SER A 48 -12.12 4.90 -5.40
N GLY A 49 -11.39 5.56 -6.31
CA GLY A 49 -11.97 6.50 -7.26
C GLY A 49 -13.05 5.89 -8.15
N TYR A 50 -12.86 4.64 -8.60
CA TYR A 50 -13.87 3.91 -9.37
C TYR A 50 -15.16 3.72 -8.55
N TRP A 51 -15.04 3.21 -7.32
CA TRP A 51 -16.20 2.90 -6.48
C TRP A 51 -16.94 4.14 -5.96
N ARG A 52 -16.25 5.27 -5.84
CA ARG A 52 -16.79 6.53 -5.31
C ARG A 52 -17.55 7.36 -6.33
N THR A 53 -17.42 7.06 -7.63
CA THR A 53 -17.88 7.89 -8.74
C THR A 53 -19.18 7.39 -9.35
N GLY A 54 -20.06 8.31 -9.77
CA GLY A 54 -21.32 8.03 -10.49
C GLY A 54 -22.28 7.19 -9.66
N ASN A 55 -22.88 6.18 -10.25
CA ASN A 55 -23.85 5.29 -9.60
C ASN A 55 -23.22 4.10 -8.84
N ARG A 56 -21.90 3.94 -8.87
CA ARG A 56 -21.20 2.78 -8.26
C ARG A 56 -21.25 2.74 -6.74
N PRO A 57 -21.35 3.88 -6.01
CA PRO A 57 -21.59 3.83 -4.57
C PRO A 57 -22.81 3.01 -4.17
N SER A 58 -23.83 2.91 -5.01
CA SER A 58 -25.04 2.09 -4.76
C SER A 58 -24.77 0.58 -4.70
N CYS A 59 -23.57 0.15 -5.15
CA CYS A 59 -23.10 -1.22 -4.96
C CYS A 59 -22.91 -1.58 -3.50
N PHE A 60 -22.68 -0.58 -2.66
CA PHE A 60 -22.41 -0.74 -1.24
C PHE A 60 -23.55 -0.19 -0.39
N GLN A 61 -23.73 -0.76 0.78
CA GLN A 61 -24.58 -0.20 1.83
C GLN A 61 -23.94 1.10 2.34
N ASP A 62 -24.70 2.16 2.46
CA ASP A 62 -24.25 3.36 3.13
C ASP A 62 -24.15 3.08 4.64
N LEU A 63 -22.92 3.02 5.14
CA LEU A 63 -22.63 2.65 6.54
C LEU A 63 -23.07 3.73 7.54
N ARG A 64 -23.38 4.95 7.09
CA ARG A 64 -23.97 6.00 7.95
C ARG A 64 -25.37 5.62 8.44
N GLN A 65 -26.07 4.78 7.67
CA GLN A 65 -27.43 4.32 7.97
C GLN A 65 -27.45 3.10 8.91
N MET A 66 -26.27 2.56 9.25
CA MET A 66 -26.13 1.39 10.10
C MET A 66 -25.68 1.78 11.51
N LYS A 67 -26.05 0.97 12.47
CA LYS A 67 -25.61 1.09 13.86
C LYS A 67 -25.23 -0.28 14.39
N THR A 68 -24.24 -0.33 15.27
CA THR A 68 -23.87 -1.57 15.97
C THR A 68 -25.06 -2.08 16.79
N SER A 69 -25.38 -3.36 16.68
CA SER A 69 -26.53 -3.99 17.36
C SER A 69 -26.25 -4.29 18.83
N GLY A 70 -24.98 -4.52 19.19
CA GLY A 70 -24.54 -4.90 20.53
C GLY A 70 -23.23 -4.25 20.92
N THR A 71 -22.83 -4.48 22.17
CA THR A 71 -21.55 -4.04 22.71
C THR A 71 -20.51 -5.15 22.54
N ASN A 72 -19.34 -4.81 21.98
CA ASN A 72 -18.15 -5.64 21.95
C ASN A 72 -17.07 -4.96 22.82
N ALA A 73 -17.18 -5.15 24.13
CA ALA A 73 -16.37 -4.45 25.13
C ALA A 73 -14.86 -4.72 24.98
N GLU A 74 -14.47 -5.92 24.53
CA GLU A 74 -13.09 -6.32 24.30
C GLU A 74 -12.42 -5.57 23.11
N ALA A 75 -13.21 -4.91 22.30
CA ALA A 75 -12.74 -4.05 21.21
C ALA A 75 -13.09 -2.58 21.44
N GLY A 76 -13.61 -2.20 22.60
CA GLY A 76 -14.04 -0.84 22.90
C GLY A 76 -15.25 -0.36 22.07
N VAL A 77 -16.05 -1.29 21.50
CA VAL A 77 -17.19 -0.98 20.63
C VAL A 77 -18.48 -1.00 21.44
N ALA A 78 -19.15 0.15 21.57
CA ALA A 78 -20.45 0.26 22.20
C ALA A 78 -21.59 -0.06 21.22
N ALA A 79 -22.77 -0.40 21.75
CA ALA A 79 -23.98 -0.52 20.96
C ALA A 79 -24.43 0.85 20.41
N GLY A 80 -25.09 0.86 19.25
CA GLY A 80 -25.68 2.04 18.64
C GLY A 80 -24.70 2.95 17.89
N LEU A 81 -23.42 2.56 17.69
CA LEU A 81 -22.43 3.34 16.95
C LEU A 81 -22.66 3.27 15.45
N SER A 82 -22.73 4.40 14.80
CA SER A 82 -22.72 4.55 13.35
C SER A 82 -21.29 4.77 12.80
N ALA A 83 -21.13 4.75 11.47
CA ALA A 83 -19.87 5.11 10.83
C ALA A 83 -19.41 6.53 11.21
N ASN A 84 -20.33 7.48 11.36
CA ASN A 84 -20.01 8.84 11.79
C ASN A 84 -19.44 8.91 13.21
N ASP A 85 -19.90 8.04 14.10
CA ASP A 85 -19.41 8.01 15.49
C ASP A 85 -17.99 7.49 15.61
N ILE A 86 -17.59 6.56 14.75
CA ILE A 86 -16.24 5.96 14.75
C ILE A 86 -15.25 6.73 13.88
N LYS A 87 -15.70 7.58 12.94
CA LYS A 87 -14.85 8.37 12.02
C LYS A 87 -13.70 9.08 12.73
N LYS A 88 -13.93 9.62 13.92
CA LYS A 88 -12.95 10.36 14.74
C LYS A 88 -11.70 9.54 15.13
N ASN A 89 -11.79 8.21 15.09
CA ASN A 89 -10.67 7.32 15.42
C ASN A 89 -9.66 7.18 14.29
N TYR A 90 -10.02 7.56 13.07
CA TYR A 90 -9.24 7.30 11.86
C TYR A 90 -8.49 8.54 11.38
N LEU A 91 -7.45 8.34 10.59
CA LEU A 91 -6.82 9.38 9.79
C LEU A 91 -7.87 10.02 8.87
N PRO A 92 -8.09 11.36 8.93
CA PRO A 92 -9.17 11.99 8.16
C PRO A 92 -9.08 11.70 6.66
N TRP A 93 -7.89 11.87 6.05
CA TRP A 93 -7.72 11.64 4.61
C TRP A 93 -7.90 10.17 4.22
N ARG A 94 -7.60 9.24 5.15
CA ARG A 94 -7.75 7.81 4.88
C ARG A 94 -9.23 7.41 4.96
N TRP A 95 -9.97 7.99 5.90
CA TRP A 95 -11.42 7.85 5.98
C TRP A 95 -12.11 8.36 4.71
N GLU A 96 -11.71 9.54 4.21
CA GLU A 96 -12.29 10.15 3.01
C GLU A 96 -12.13 9.29 1.74
N GLN A 97 -11.18 8.36 1.71
CA GLN A 97 -11.05 7.41 0.61
C GLN A 97 -12.17 6.36 0.59
N GLY A 98 -12.85 6.12 1.70
CA GLY A 98 -14.05 5.28 1.82
C GLY A 98 -15.37 6.05 1.70
N VAL A 99 -15.32 7.38 1.49
CA VAL A 99 -16.51 8.24 1.32
C VAL A 99 -16.71 8.55 -0.15
N ALA A 100 -17.89 8.24 -0.68
CA ALA A 100 -18.26 8.53 -2.05
C ALA A 100 -18.61 10.03 -2.24
N PHE A 101 -18.67 10.48 -3.50
CA PHE A 101 -18.95 11.90 -3.79
C PHE A 101 -20.39 12.32 -3.50
N ASN A 102 -21.30 11.37 -3.27
CA ASN A 102 -22.66 11.61 -2.72
C ASN A 102 -22.71 11.52 -1.19
N ASP A 103 -21.54 11.64 -0.53
CA ASP A 103 -21.34 11.55 0.92
C ASP A 103 -21.64 10.19 1.56
N SER A 104 -22.02 9.15 0.80
CA SER A 104 -22.21 7.83 1.39
C SER A 104 -20.87 7.24 1.85
N VAL A 105 -20.84 6.62 3.02
CA VAL A 105 -19.68 5.88 3.53
C VAL A 105 -19.78 4.45 2.99
N ILE A 106 -19.00 4.14 1.96
CA ILE A 106 -19.03 2.84 1.26
C ILE A 106 -18.01 1.84 1.80
N GLY A 107 -17.07 2.30 2.64
CA GLY A 107 -16.07 1.43 3.26
C GLY A 107 -15.38 2.08 4.45
N ILE A 108 -14.84 1.25 5.33
CA ILE A 108 -14.04 1.66 6.49
C ILE A 108 -12.59 1.23 6.22
N PRO A 109 -11.59 2.12 6.40
CA PRO A 109 -10.19 1.80 6.09
C PRO A 109 -9.58 0.82 7.09
N THR A 110 -8.83 -0.16 6.55
CA THR A 110 -8.16 -1.20 7.36
C THR A 110 -6.76 -0.77 7.80
N ASP A 111 -6.00 -0.15 6.89
CA ASP A 111 -4.57 0.07 7.06
C ASP A 111 -4.07 1.28 6.27
N VAL A 112 -2.80 1.61 6.48
CA VAL A 112 -2.06 2.62 5.73
C VAL A 112 -0.78 2.02 5.17
N GLY A 113 -0.56 2.16 3.87
CA GLY A 113 0.59 1.61 3.15
C GLY A 113 1.83 2.52 3.16
N GLY A 114 2.09 3.26 4.25
CA GLY A 114 3.27 4.13 4.35
C GLY A 114 4.58 3.40 4.07
N LEU A 115 5.40 3.94 3.16
CA LEU A 115 6.65 3.32 2.71
C LEU A 115 7.83 3.68 3.59
N GLN A 116 8.68 2.68 3.82
CA GLN A 116 10.04 2.81 4.36
C GLN A 116 11.00 1.95 3.52
N VAL A 117 12.28 1.94 3.83
CA VAL A 117 13.26 1.08 3.16
C VAL A 117 13.66 -0.05 4.09
N ALA A 118 13.20 -1.28 3.80
CA ALA A 118 13.77 -2.46 4.41
C ALA A 118 15.12 -2.77 3.73
N TYR A 119 16.19 -2.95 4.52
CA TYR A 119 17.53 -3.18 3.99
C TYR A 119 18.24 -4.34 4.70
N ARG A 120 19.13 -5.02 3.98
CA ARG A 120 19.94 -6.14 4.46
C ARG A 120 21.23 -5.62 5.10
N THR A 121 21.30 -5.67 6.42
CA THR A 121 22.47 -5.22 7.20
C THR A 121 23.73 -5.99 6.87
N ASP A 122 23.62 -7.31 6.65
CA ASP A 122 24.74 -8.17 6.27
C ASP A 122 25.29 -7.83 4.87
N LEU A 123 24.42 -7.54 3.90
CA LEU A 123 24.83 -7.14 2.55
C LEU A 123 25.44 -5.73 2.53
N PHE A 124 24.89 -4.82 3.34
CA PHE A 124 25.46 -3.47 3.53
C PHE A 124 26.85 -3.54 4.13
N LYS A 125 27.03 -4.33 5.21
CA LYS A 125 28.34 -4.57 5.83
C LYS A 125 29.35 -5.10 4.81
N LYS A 126 28.95 -6.10 4.01
CA LYS A 126 29.80 -6.68 2.94
C LYS A 126 30.23 -5.64 1.91
N ALA A 127 29.35 -4.69 1.58
CA ALA A 127 29.63 -3.60 0.64
C ALA A 127 30.39 -2.41 1.25
N GLY A 128 30.71 -2.46 2.55
CA GLY A 128 31.37 -1.34 3.26
C GLY A 128 30.45 -0.14 3.47
N LEU A 129 29.14 -0.37 3.52
CA LEU A 129 28.11 0.64 3.85
C LEU A 129 27.79 0.59 5.36
N PRO A 130 27.31 1.68 5.96
CA PRO A 130 26.77 1.68 7.32
C PRO A 130 25.68 0.64 7.49
N THR A 131 25.52 0.11 8.71
CA THR A 131 24.49 -0.88 9.05
C THR A 131 23.51 -0.38 10.11
N ASP A 132 23.85 0.69 10.82
CA ASP A 132 22.94 1.36 11.75
C ASP A 132 21.86 2.15 11.01
N ARG A 133 20.59 1.99 11.43
CA ARG A 133 19.42 2.56 10.71
C ARG A 133 19.44 4.07 10.59
N ALA A 134 19.96 4.77 11.61
CA ALA A 134 20.04 6.24 11.57
C ALA A 134 21.14 6.70 10.61
N ALA A 135 22.28 6.00 10.57
CA ALA A 135 23.33 6.26 9.60
C ALA A 135 22.90 5.90 8.18
N VAL A 136 22.16 4.80 8.00
CA VAL A 136 21.62 4.37 6.70
C VAL A 136 20.59 5.37 6.17
N SER A 137 19.67 5.85 7.01
CA SER A 137 18.69 6.89 6.61
C SER A 137 19.34 8.17 6.10
N LYS A 138 20.53 8.52 6.61
CA LYS A 138 21.32 9.68 6.18
C LYS A 138 22.02 9.49 4.83
N LEU A 139 22.14 8.26 4.30
CA LEU A 139 22.76 8.00 3.02
C LEU A 139 21.93 8.54 1.86
N TRP A 140 20.60 8.65 2.03
CA TRP A 140 19.69 8.98 0.95
C TRP A 140 18.58 9.98 1.33
N PRO A 141 18.96 11.25 1.65
CA PRO A 141 17.96 12.30 1.87
C PRO A 141 17.13 12.61 0.60
N THR A 142 17.62 12.22 -0.58
CA THR A 142 16.97 12.37 -1.87
C THR A 142 17.02 11.08 -2.69
N TRP A 143 16.22 10.98 -3.75
CA TRP A 143 16.26 9.83 -4.66
C TRP A 143 17.56 9.74 -5.44
N GLU A 144 18.18 10.87 -5.78
CA GLU A 144 19.51 10.91 -6.40
C GLU A 144 20.57 10.29 -5.48
N ALA A 145 20.53 10.61 -4.19
CA ALA A 145 21.43 10.03 -3.20
C ALA A 145 21.15 8.53 -3.00
N PHE A 146 19.88 8.09 -3.05
CA PHE A 146 19.52 6.67 -3.03
C PHE A 146 20.11 5.92 -4.22
N ILE A 147 19.97 6.47 -5.44
CA ILE A 147 20.55 5.88 -6.65
C ILE A 147 22.08 5.84 -6.56
N ALA A 148 22.74 6.91 -6.10
CA ALA A 148 24.19 6.96 -5.93
C ALA A 148 24.68 5.93 -4.89
N THR A 149 23.94 5.73 -3.79
CA THR A 149 24.22 4.68 -2.81
C THR A 149 24.06 3.30 -3.44
N GLY A 150 23.05 3.09 -4.25
CA GLY A 150 22.86 1.85 -5.02
C GLY A 150 24.00 1.57 -5.99
N GLN A 151 24.50 2.57 -6.70
CA GLN A 151 25.65 2.43 -7.58
C GLN A 151 26.92 2.06 -6.80
N LYS A 152 27.15 2.70 -5.63
CA LYS A 152 28.24 2.35 -4.72
C LYS A 152 28.13 0.90 -4.25
N TYR A 153 26.92 0.43 -3.87
CA TYR A 153 26.68 -0.96 -3.51
C TYR A 153 27.01 -1.92 -4.65
N VAL A 154 26.43 -1.69 -5.85
CA VAL A 154 26.63 -2.55 -7.03
C VAL A 154 28.11 -2.58 -7.46
N SER A 155 28.86 -1.49 -7.28
CA SER A 155 30.31 -1.48 -7.56
C SER A 155 31.11 -2.47 -6.71
N LYS A 156 30.61 -2.82 -5.52
CA LYS A 156 31.23 -3.76 -4.58
C LYS A 156 30.84 -5.23 -4.82
N LEU A 157 29.87 -5.49 -5.68
CA LEU A 157 29.51 -6.86 -6.04
C LEU A 157 30.62 -7.53 -6.81
N THR A 158 30.87 -8.81 -6.50
CA THR A 158 31.82 -9.65 -7.24
C THR A 158 31.30 -9.91 -8.66
N PRO A 159 32.18 -10.30 -9.61
CA PRO A 159 31.75 -10.68 -10.96
C PRO A 159 30.67 -11.78 -10.97
N ALA A 160 30.78 -12.77 -10.07
CA ALA A 160 29.78 -13.83 -9.91
C ALA A 160 28.42 -13.31 -9.45
N GLU A 161 28.40 -12.37 -8.50
CA GLU A 161 27.18 -11.74 -8.01
C GLU A 161 26.50 -10.86 -9.07
N LYS A 162 27.29 -10.12 -9.84
CA LYS A 162 26.79 -9.35 -10.99
C LYS A 162 26.20 -10.27 -12.06
N LYS A 163 26.87 -11.38 -12.38
CA LYS A 163 26.38 -12.39 -13.31
C LYS A 163 25.08 -13.05 -12.80
N ALA A 164 24.95 -13.23 -11.48
CA ALA A 164 23.73 -13.74 -10.84
C ALA A 164 22.60 -12.71 -10.76
N GLY A 165 22.76 -11.50 -11.29
CA GLY A 165 21.72 -10.47 -11.33
C GLY A 165 21.44 -9.81 -9.99
N LYS A 166 22.37 -9.89 -9.00
CA LYS A 166 22.16 -9.20 -7.72
C LYS A 166 22.15 -7.69 -7.89
N GLY A 167 21.29 -7.01 -7.08
CA GLY A 167 21.11 -5.57 -7.13
C GLY A 167 21.00 -4.94 -5.76
N PHE A 168 20.98 -3.61 -5.76
CA PHE A 168 20.74 -2.81 -4.56
C PHE A 168 19.24 -2.79 -4.20
N ILE A 169 18.38 -2.57 -5.19
CA ILE A 169 16.92 -2.63 -5.03
C ILE A 169 16.34 -3.81 -5.83
N ASP A 170 15.24 -4.35 -5.38
CA ASP A 170 14.53 -5.45 -6.04
C ASP A 170 14.11 -5.09 -7.48
N ASP A 171 13.21 -4.11 -7.60
CA ASP A 171 12.77 -3.54 -8.86
C ASP A 171 12.79 -2.00 -8.78
N ALA A 172 13.63 -1.37 -9.59
CA ALA A 172 13.70 0.08 -9.66
C ALA A 172 12.39 0.74 -10.13
N GLY A 173 11.50 -0.01 -10.79
CA GLY A 173 10.16 0.44 -11.17
C GLY A 173 9.27 0.83 -9.98
N SER A 174 9.51 0.25 -8.79
CA SER A 174 8.80 0.60 -7.56
C SER A 174 9.00 2.06 -7.11
N ILE A 175 10.08 2.69 -7.55
CA ILE A 175 10.38 4.10 -7.26
C ILE A 175 9.31 5.03 -7.84
N TYR A 176 8.70 4.67 -8.98
CA TYR A 176 7.66 5.49 -9.61
C TYR A 176 6.48 5.73 -8.65
N ALA A 177 5.93 4.67 -8.10
CA ALA A 177 4.82 4.77 -7.16
C ALA A 177 5.20 5.55 -5.89
N ALA A 178 6.41 5.32 -5.35
CA ALA A 178 6.92 6.04 -4.19
C ALA A 178 7.00 7.55 -4.46
N VAL A 179 7.62 7.98 -5.57
CA VAL A 179 7.75 9.39 -5.95
C VAL A 179 6.39 10.01 -6.25
N MET A 180 5.50 9.31 -6.96
CA MET A 180 4.14 9.79 -7.22
C MET A 180 3.38 10.09 -5.93
N ASN A 181 3.47 9.21 -4.94
CA ASN A 181 2.77 9.36 -3.66
C ASN A 181 3.44 10.35 -2.70
N GLN A 182 4.58 10.93 -3.04
CA GLN A 182 5.19 12.07 -2.31
C GLN A 182 4.59 13.42 -2.72
N GLY A 183 3.87 13.48 -3.83
CA GLY A 183 3.10 14.65 -4.27
C GLY A 183 1.73 14.74 -3.59
N THR A 184 0.99 15.79 -3.93
CA THR A 184 -0.42 15.99 -3.50
C THR A 184 -1.40 15.70 -4.62
N VAL A 185 -0.93 15.58 -5.85
CA VAL A 185 -1.72 15.35 -7.07
C VAL A 185 -1.05 14.25 -7.87
N LYS A 186 -1.84 13.26 -8.30
CA LYS A 186 -1.42 12.24 -9.27
C LYS A 186 -1.96 12.56 -10.68
N TYR A 187 -2.88 11.74 -11.17
CA TYR A 187 -3.45 11.86 -12.51
C TYR A 187 -4.72 12.69 -12.53
N TYR A 188 -5.33 12.88 -11.37
CA TYR A 188 -6.53 13.67 -11.16
C TYR A 188 -6.31 14.73 -10.10
N GLN A 189 -6.95 15.87 -10.27
CA GLN A 189 -7.00 16.97 -9.31
C GLN A 189 -8.45 17.23 -8.93
N PRO A 190 -8.78 17.41 -7.63
CA PRO A 190 -10.11 17.83 -7.22
C PRO A 190 -10.51 19.15 -7.93
N ASP A 191 -11.73 19.20 -8.45
CA ASP A 191 -12.31 20.38 -9.11
C ASP A 191 -13.76 20.65 -8.68
N GLY A 192 -14.21 19.96 -7.63
CA GLY A 192 -15.58 20.03 -7.13
C GLY A 192 -16.56 19.09 -7.84
N THR A 193 -16.09 18.33 -8.82
CA THR A 193 -16.89 17.27 -9.49
C THR A 193 -16.50 15.88 -9.00
N ASP A 194 -17.39 14.90 -9.19
CA ASP A 194 -17.18 13.50 -8.81
C ASP A 194 -15.93 12.89 -9.45
N GLY A 195 -15.64 13.24 -10.71
CA GLY A 195 -14.53 12.67 -11.47
C GLY A 195 -13.20 13.36 -11.22
N GLY A 196 -13.22 14.62 -10.78
CA GLY A 196 -12.05 15.49 -10.76
C GLY A 196 -11.50 15.79 -12.16
N LYS A 197 -10.62 16.76 -12.26
CA LYS A 197 -9.96 17.14 -13.50
C LYS A 197 -8.76 16.24 -13.80
N LEU A 198 -8.71 15.67 -15.00
CA LEU A 198 -7.55 14.95 -15.50
C LEU A 198 -6.36 15.88 -15.74
N VAL A 199 -5.22 15.56 -15.11
CA VAL A 199 -3.99 16.37 -15.20
C VAL A 199 -2.75 15.54 -15.57
N TYR A 200 -2.93 14.30 -16.06
CA TYR A 200 -1.80 13.41 -16.37
C TYR A 200 -0.84 13.94 -17.44
N LYS A 201 -1.26 14.88 -18.29
CA LYS A 201 -0.40 15.56 -19.28
C LYS A 201 0.36 16.75 -18.70
N THR A 202 -0.19 17.39 -17.67
CA THR A 202 0.27 18.69 -17.19
C THR A 202 0.88 18.66 -15.79
N ASN A 203 0.65 17.60 -15.03
CA ASN A 203 1.20 17.48 -13.69
C ASN A 203 2.72 17.18 -13.74
N PRO A 204 3.58 18.10 -13.26
CA PRO A 204 5.03 17.92 -13.30
C PRO A 204 5.52 16.77 -12.40
N GLN A 205 4.74 16.37 -11.38
CA GLN A 205 5.07 15.25 -10.51
C GLN A 205 5.18 13.93 -11.28
N ILE A 206 4.37 13.74 -12.32
CA ILE A 206 4.40 12.54 -13.17
C ILE A 206 5.73 12.46 -13.92
N LYS A 207 6.15 13.57 -14.54
CA LYS A 207 7.43 13.61 -15.24
C LYS A 207 8.60 13.42 -14.30
N LYS A 208 8.56 14.02 -13.11
CA LYS A 208 9.55 13.83 -12.04
C LYS A 208 9.63 12.35 -11.63
N ALA A 209 8.49 11.71 -11.38
CA ALA A 209 8.46 10.29 -11.01
C ALA A 209 9.01 9.40 -12.11
N TRP A 210 8.61 9.65 -13.36
CA TRP A 210 9.11 8.94 -14.53
C TRP A 210 10.63 9.08 -14.67
N ASP A 211 11.16 10.31 -14.68
CA ASP A 211 12.59 10.56 -14.89
C ASP A 211 13.45 9.99 -13.75
N THR A 212 12.99 10.11 -12.49
CA THR A 212 13.68 9.53 -11.35
C THR A 212 13.77 8.00 -11.48
N THR A 213 12.65 7.38 -11.88
CA THR A 213 12.60 5.92 -12.06
C THR A 213 13.47 5.46 -13.23
N VAL A 214 13.41 6.16 -14.37
CA VAL A 214 14.27 5.85 -15.53
C VAL A 214 15.74 5.97 -15.16
N LYS A 215 16.13 7.02 -14.44
CA LYS A 215 17.49 7.19 -13.94
C LYS A 215 17.94 6.00 -13.08
N ALA A 216 17.05 5.49 -12.21
CA ALA A 216 17.34 4.29 -11.41
C ALA A 216 17.46 3.04 -12.28
N LEU A 217 16.56 2.84 -13.25
CA LEU A 217 16.61 1.72 -14.20
C LEU A 217 17.90 1.69 -15.01
N GLU A 218 18.31 2.86 -15.52
CA GLU A 218 19.52 3.02 -16.35
C GLU A 218 20.82 2.95 -15.54
N SER A 219 20.77 3.29 -14.25
CA SER A 219 21.94 3.21 -13.35
C SER A 219 22.38 1.78 -13.02
N GLY A 220 21.56 0.77 -13.34
CA GLY A 220 21.89 -0.62 -13.12
C GLY A 220 21.82 -1.08 -11.65
N ILE A 221 21.12 -0.35 -10.79
CA ILE A 221 21.03 -0.69 -9.36
C ILE A 221 19.99 -1.77 -9.02
N GLY A 222 19.08 -2.08 -9.95
CA GLY A 222 17.99 -3.05 -9.74
C GLY A 222 18.41 -4.50 -9.95
N ALA A 223 17.95 -5.41 -9.12
CA ALA A 223 18.02 -6.85 -9.33
C ALA A 223 17.04 -7.32 -10.43
N ARG A 224 16.11 -6.47 -10.85
CA ARG A 224 15.09 -6.74 -11.89
C ARG A 224 14.17 -7.91 -11.54
N LEU A 225 13.87 -8.05 -10.29
CA LEU A 225 12.96 -9.06 -9.76
C LEU A 225 11.60 -8.39 -9.48
N GLY A 226 10.60 -8.71 -10.31
CA GLY A 226 9.24 -8.20 -10.11
C GLY A 226 8.66 -8.71 -8.81
N GLN A 227 8.09 -7.79 -8.00
CA GLN A 227 7.49 -8.13 -6.71
C GLN A 227 6.42 -9.23 -6.86
N PHE A 228 6.33 -10.10 -5.86
CA PHE A 228 5.39 -11.22 -5.74
C PHE A 228 5.61 -12.38 -6.72
N THR A 229 6.66 -12.35 -7.55
CA THR A 229 7.06 -13.51 -8.35
C THR A 229 7.85 -14.54 -7.51
N SER A 230 7.87 -15.80 -7.95
CA SER A 230 8.66 -16.86 -7.28
C SER A 230 10.15 -16.49 -7.18
N ASP A 231 10.72 -15.91 -8.24
CA ASP A 231 12.13 -15.51 -8.25
C ASP A 231 12.42 -14.39 -7.26
N TRP A 232 11.51 -13.42 -7.09
CA TRP A 232 11.62 -12.37 -6.09
C TRP A 232 11.56 -12.93 -4.66
N ASN A 233 10.63 -13.88 -4.40
CA ASN A 233 10.51 -14.54 -3.11
C ASN A 233 11.80 -15.30 -2.74
N ILE A 234 12.32 -16.10 -3.67
CA ILE A 234 13.59 -16.83 -3.49
C ILE A 234 14.76 -15.83 -3.33
N GLY A 235 14.73 -14.75 -4.11
CA GLY A 235 15.75 -13.71 -4.12
C GLY A 235 15.93 -13.01 -2.78
N MET A 236 14.85 -12.77 -2.03
CA MET A 236 14.90 -12.19 -0.69
C MET A 236 15.73 -13.04 0.28
N ASN A 237 15.48 -14.36 0.29
CA ASN A 237 16.20 -15.28 1.16
C ASN A 237 17.67 -15.44 0.74
N LYS A 238 17.94 -15.46 -0.57
CA LYS A 238 19.30 -15.64 -1.14
C LYS A 238 20.11 -14.33 -1.24
N GLY A 239 19.53 -13.19 -0.85
CA GLY A 239 20.21 -11.89 -0.92
C GLY A 239 20.47 -11.43 -2.36
N ALA A 240 19.48 -11.59 -3.22
CA ALA A 240 19.53 -11.05 -4.59
C ALA A 240 19.34 -9.52 -4.61
N MET A 241 18.65 -8.97 -3.62
CA MET A 241 18.49 -7.52 -3.41
C MET A 241 18.93 -7.13 -2.00
N ALA A 242 19.48 -5.92 -1.87
CA ALA A 242 19.90 -5.37 -0.60
C ALA A 242 18.84 -4.46 0.04
N THR A 243 17.90 -3.92 -0.74
CA THR A 243 16.81 -3.05 -0.28
C THR A 243 15.49 -3.39 -0.96
N ILE A 244 14.39 -3.14 -0.24
CA ILE A 244 13.01 -3.22 -0.73
C ILE A 244 12.28 -1.97 -0.22
N LEU A 245 11.54 -1.26 -1.07
CA LEU A 245 10.60 -0.24 -0.63
C LEU A 245 9.41 -0.96 0.01
N ALA A 246 9.29 -0.84 1.33
CA ALA A 246 8.43 -1.69 2.11
C ALA A 246 7.39 -0.88 2.90
N PRO A 247 6.08 -1.02 2.60
CA PRO A 247 5.05 -0.70 3.57
C PRO A 247 5.09 -1.69 4.72
N ALA A 248 4.46 -1.36 5.85
CA ALA A 248 4.55 -2.19 7.06
C ALA A 248 4.07 -3.64 6.83
N TRP A 249 3.02 -3.85 6.01
CA TRP A 249 2.53 -5.19 5.67
C TRP A 249 3.56 -6.05 4.89
N MET A 250 4.48 -5.41 4.16
CA MET A 250 5.56 -6.09 3.46
C MET A 250 6.54 -6.77 4.43
N LEU A 251 6.67 -6.26 5.66
CA LEU A 251 7.56 -6.86 6.65
C LEU A 251 7.14 -8.29 7.02
N ASP A 252 5.84 -8.53 7.19
CA ASP A 252 5.33 -9.89 7.43
C ASP A 252 5.52 -10.81 6.21
N TYR A 253 5.36 -10.24 5.00
CA TYR A 253 5.64 -10.96 3.77
C TYR A 253 7.12 -11.38 3.67
N ILE A 254 8.06 -10.46 3.97
CA ILE A 254 9.51 -10.75 4.00
C ILE A 254 9.81 -11.88 5.00
N LYS A 255 9.24 -11.84 6.20
CA LYS A 255 9.41 -12.91 7.21
C LYS A 255 9.01 -14.27 6.68
N LYS A 256 7.89 -14.35 5.97
CA LYS A 256 7.35 -15.61 5.42
C LYS A 256 8.17 -16.12 4.25
N GLN A 257 8.68 -15.25 3.38
CA GLN A 257 9.40 -15.64 2.18
C GLN A 257 10.91 -15.81 2.41
N ALA A 258 11.47 -15.17 3.45
CA ALA A 258 12.90 -15.20 3.72
C ALA A 258 13.23 -15.54 5.19
N PRO A 259 12.69 -16.66 5.74
CA PRO A 259 12.82 -16.99 7.16
C PRO A 259 14.27 -17.14 7.63
N ASP A 260 15.22 -17.56 6.77
CA ASP A 260 16.64 -17.75 7.10
C ASP A 260 17.40 -16.42 7.23
N THR A 261 16.70 -15.30 7.07
CA THR A 261 17.29 -13.96 7.14
C THR A 261 16.87 -13.18 8.40
N LYS A 262 16.31 -13.86 9.41
CA LYS A 262 16.00 -13.25 10.71
C LYS A 262 17.24 -12.55 11.28
N GLY A 263 17.09 -11.29 11.71
CA GLY A 263 18.17 -10.48 12.26
C GLY A 263 19.16 -9.91 11.22
N LYS A 264 18.97 -10.19 9.93
CA LYS A 264 19.77 -9.63 8.83
C LYS A 264 19.10 -8.45 8.12
N TRP A 265 17.92 -8.06 8.51
CA TRP A 265 17.21 -6.90 8.01
C TRP A 265 17.11 -5.80 9.05
N ASP A 266 17.00 -4.57 8.58
CA ASP A 266 16.62 -3.42 9.39
C ASP A 266 15.79 -2.44 8.53
N ILE A 267 15.30 -1.35 9.11
CA ILE A 267 14.40 -0.41 8.45
C ILE A 267 14.96 1.00 8.54
N ALA A 268 15.12 1.65 7.41
CA ALA A 268 15.55 3.04 7.28
C ALA A 268 14.42 3.90 6.68
N ASP A 269 14.51 5.22 6.88
CA ASP A 269 13.54 6.16 6.33
C ASP A 269 13.59 6.17 4.80
N LEU A 270 12.42 6.35 4.17
CA LEU A 270 12.29 6.52 2.73
C LEU A 270 12.96 7.84 2.28
N PRO A 271 13.66 7.87 1.12
CA PRO A 271 14.13 9.14 0.55
C PRO A 271 12.99 10.17 0.48
N VAL A 272 13.24 11.40 0.95
CA VAL A 272 12.24 12.49 1.07
C VAL A 272 11.13 12.18 2.10
N GLY A 273 10.77 10.92 2.32
CA GLY A 273 9.64 10.47 3.13
C GLY A 273 8.28 10.61 2.45
N GLY A 274 7.23 10.07 3.05
CA GLY A 274 5.84 10.30 2.61
C GLY A 274 5.38 9.49 1.39
N GLY A 275 6.02 8.39 1.02
CA GLY A 275 5.51 7.47 0.01
C GLY A 275 4.43 6.53 0.54
N ASN A 276 3.50 6.10 -0.29
CA ASN A 276 2.44 5.16 0.05
C ASN A 276 2.34 4.03 -0.99
N GLN A 277 2.08 2.82 -0.55
CA GLN A 277 1.75 1.67 -1.40
C GLN A 277 0.65 0.84 -0.74
N GLY A 278 -0.55 0.87 -1.30
CA GLY A 278 -1.70 0.14 -0.81
C GLY A 278 -2.56 0.93 0.17
N GLY A 279 -3.30 0.20 0.95
CA GLY A 279 -4.42 0.62 1.76
C GLY A 279 -5.70 0.01 1.21
N THR A 280 -6.55 -0.49 2.10
CA THR A 280 -7.77 -1.21 1.76
C THR A 280 -8.94 -0.65 2.57
N GLU A 281 -10.11 -0.56 1.96
CA GLU A 281 -11.39 -0.36 2.62
C GLU A 281 -12.16 -1.68 2.66
N LEU A 282 -12.94 -1.88 3.72
CA LEU A 282 -13.93 -2.94 3.81
C LEU A 282 -15.33 -2.33 3.73
N GLY A 283 -16.09 -2.74 2.74
CA GLY A 283 -17.47 -2.32 2.53
C GLY A 283 -18.45 -3.49 2.56
N ILE A 284 -19.72 -3.19 2.78
CA ILE A 284 -20.82 -4.16 2.78
C ILE A 284 -21.57 -4.00 1.45
N PRO A 285 -21.63 -5.03 0.59
CA PRO A 285 -22.38 -4.91 -0.65
C PRO A 285 -23.88 -4.76 -0.41
N SER A 286 -24.53 -3.94 -1.22
CA SER A 286 -25.96 -3.65 -1.07
C SER A 286 -26.86 -4.88 -1.22
N TYR A 287 -26.40 -5.91 -1.93
CA TYR A 287 -27.11 -7.17 -2.09
C TYR A 287 -26.97 -8.13 -0.90
N SER A 288 -26.08 -7.86 0.07
CA SER A 288 -25.91 -8.73 1.24
C SER A 288 -27.23 -8.85 2.03
N LYS A 289 -27.52 -10.07 2.43
CA LYS A 289 -28.66 -10.39 3.32
C LYS A 289 -28.26 -10.36 4.80
N ASN A 290 -26.97 -10.29 5.09
CA ASN A 290 -26.39 -10.34 6.44
C ASN A 290 -25.78 -8.98 6.84
N LYS A 291 -26.34 -7.85 6.36
CA LYS A 291 -25.75 -6.51 6.52
C LYS A 291 -25.47 -6.15 7.98
N GLN A 292 -26.39 -6.48 8.90
CA GLN A 292 -26.20 -6.16 10.32
C GLN A 292 -25.01 -6.92 10.92
N ALA A 293 -24.98 -8.24 10.73
CA ALA A 293 -23.86 -9.06 11.21
C ALA A 293 -22.52 -8.64 10.56
N ALA A 294 -22.53 -8.26 9.29
CA ALA A 294 -21.36 -7.73 8.60
C ALA A 294 -20.89 -6.40 9.21
N TYR A 295 -21.81 -5.50 9.54
CA TYR A 295 -21.48 -4.21 10.14
C TYR A 295 -20.92 -4.37 11.57
N ASP A 296 -21.53 -5.23 12.38
CA ASP A 296 -21.06 -5.54 13.74
C ASP A 296 -19.65 -6.15 13.70
N PHE A 297 -19.40 -7.08 12.77
CA PHE A 297 -18.06 -7.62 12.57
C PHE A 297 -17.06 -6.57 12.10
N LEU A 298 -17.42 -5.71 11.13
CA LEU A 298 -16.54 -4.67 10.61
C LEU A 298 -16.13 -3.68 11.70
N THR A 299 -17.07 -3.20 12.48
CA THR A 299 -16.81 -2.24 13.56
C THR A 299 -15.94 -2.84 14.66
N TRP A 300 -16.13 -4.11 14.97
CA TRP A 300 -15.27 -4.86 15.88
C TRP A 300 -13.87 -5.04 15.30
N TYR A 301 -13.78 -5.55 14.06
CA TYR A 301 -12.50 -5.90 13.41
C TYR A 301 -11.61 -4.68 13.18
N LEU A 302 -12.23 -3.53 12.90
CA LEU A 302 -11.55 -2.29 12.59
C LEU A 302 -11.45 -1.31 13.78
N ALA A 303 -11.88 -1.73 14.96
CA ALA A 303 -11.66 -0.97 16.19
C ALA A 303 -10.15 -0.78 16.47
N PRO A 304 -9.73 0.31 17.13
CA PRO A 304 -8.32 0.59 17.39
C PRO A 304 -7.56 -0.58 18.01
N GLU A 305 -8.10 -1.23 19.02
CA GLU A 305 -7.49 -2.37 19.71
C GLU A 305 -7.25 -3.54 18.77
N GLN A 306 -8.20 -3.80 17.87
CA GLN A 306 -8.07 -4.89 16.89
C GLN A 306 -7.08 -4.52 15.79
N GLN A 307 -7.06 -3.28 15.31
CA GLN A 307 -6.06 -2.82 14.34
C GLN A 307 -4.64 -2.89 14.92
N LEU A 308 -4.45 -2.55 16.19
CA LEU A 308 -3.15 -2.72 16.87
C LEU A 308 -2.72 -4.19 16.91
N LYS A 309 -3.65 -5.09 17.21
CA LYS A 309 -3.41 -6.53 17.22
C LYS A 309 -3.08 -7.07 15.82
N VAL A 310 -3.81 -6.61 14.80
CA VAL A 310 -3.54 -6.94 13.39
C VAL A 310 -2.16 -6.44 12.97
N PHE A 311 -1.77 -5.23 13.36
CA PHE A 311 -0.44 -4.70 13.08
C PHE A 311 0.66 -5.57 13.70
N LYS A 312 0.56 -5.89 14.98
CA LYS A 312 1.56 -6.72 15.67
C LYS A 312 1.65 -8.14 15.11
N THR A 313 0.57 -8.65 14.53
CA THR A 313 0.50 -10.04 14.03
C THR A 313 0.81 -10.17 12.54
N TYR A 314 0.36 -9.21 11.72
CA TYR A 314 0.37 -9.29 10.25
C TYR A 314 1.01 -8.06 9.58
N GLY A 315 1.49 -7.09 10.36
CA GLY A 315 2.16 -5.91 9.83
C GLY A 315 1.23 -4.87 9.18
N LEU A 316 -0.09 -5.03 9.18
CA LEU A 316 -1.02 -4.02 8.63
C LEU A 316 -1.03 -2.77 9.53
N PHE A 317 -0.38 -1.69 9.08
CA PHE A 317 -0.24 -0.49 9.90
C PHE A 317 -1.60 0.21 10.10
N PRO A 318 -2.00 0.51 11.36
CA PRO A 318 -3.34 1.01 11.66
C PRO A 318 -3.73 2.26 10.89
N SER A 319 -4.95 2.30 10.35
CA SER A 319 -5.58 3.52 9.83
C SER A 319 -6.20 4.36 10.97
N THR A 320 -6.30 3.79 12.17
CA THR A 320 -6.81 4.46 13.38
C THR A 320 -5.72 5.32 14.02
N SER A 321 -5.78 6.64 13.74
CA SER A 321 -4.76 7.60 14.19
C SER A 321 -4.75 7.84 15.70
N VAL A 322 -5.80 7.47 16.43
CA VAL A 322 -5.83 7.52 17.90
C VAL A 322 -4.75 6.64 18.56
N LEU A 323 -4.17 5.69 17.80
CA LEU A 323 -3.06 4.84 18.27
C LEU A 323 -1.69 5.49 18.07
N TYR A 324 -1.57 6.59 17.34
CA TYR A 324 -0.25 7.07 16.91
C TYR A 324 0.58 7.72 18.03
N ASP A 325 -0.05 8.05 19.15
CA ASP A 325 0.61 8.47 20.39
C ASP A 325 0.58 7.37 21.47
N ASP A 326 0.05 6.16 21.15
CA ASP A 326 -0.03 5.05 22.09
C ASP A 326 1.32 4.33 22.19
N ALA A 327 1.82 4.17 23.42
CA ALA A 327 3.04 3.42 23.69
C ALA A 327 2.97 1.97 23.19
N ALA A 328 1.79 1.35 23.22
CA ALA A 328 1.61 -0.02 22.74
C ALA A 328 1.85 -0.17 21.23
N LEU A 329 1.71 0.91 20.44
CA LEU A 329 2.12 0.98 19.04
C LEU A 329 3.57 1.42 18.94
N LEU A 330 3.95 2.54 19.56
CA LEU A 330 5.24 3.19 19.36
C LEU A 330 6.42 2.34 19.84
N ASP A 331 6.28 1.61 20.94
CA ASP A 331 7.32 0.75 21.52
C ASP A 331 7.41 -0.62 20.87
N TYR A 332 6.53 -0.93 19.90
CA TYR A 332 6.55 -2.23 19.23
C TYR A 332 7.82 -2.37 18.40
N LYS A 333 8.63 -3.40 18.74
CA LYS A 333 9.88 -3.77 18.08
C LYS A 333 9.74 -5.11 17.39
N ASP A 334 10.42 -5.27 16.26
CA ASP A 334 10.42 -6.51 15.49
C ASP A 334 11.83 -7.14 15.48
N GLU A 335 11.93 -8.30 16.13
CA GLU A 335 13.22 -9.04 16.22
C GLU A 335 13.77 -9.47 14.85
N PHE A 336 12.88 -9.78 13.90
CA PHE A 336 13.31 -10.17 12.56
C PHE A 336 14.08 -9.04 11.87
N PHE A 337 13.68 -7.78 12.16
CA PHE A 337 14.29 -6.57 11.65
C PHE A 337 15.23 -5.91 12.67
N SER A 338 16.14 -6.69 13.27
CA SER A 338 17.15 -6.20 14.20
C SER A 338 16.56 -5.36 15.34
N ASN A 339 15.45 -5.80 15.91
CA ASN A 339 14.69 -5.05 16.93
C ASN A 339 14.33 -3.62 16.53
N ALA A 340 14.08 -3.39 15.24
CA ALA A 340 13.59 -2.10 14.77
C ALA A 340 12.33 -1.68 15.53
N PRO A 341 12.23 -0.41 15.99
CA PRO A 341 11.00 0.12 16.57
C PRO A 341 9.97 0.41 15.45
N VAL A 342 9.39 -0.67 14.91
CA VAL A 342 8.55 -0.64 13.71
C VAL A 342 7.37 0.32 13.87
N GLY A 343 6.73 0.30 15.05
CA GLY A 343 5.64 1.21 15.35
C GLY A 343 6.02 2.68 15.18
N ALA A 344 7.10 3.11 15.84
CA ALA A 344 7.57 4.49 15.76
C ALA A 344 8.08 4.87 14.35
N ILE A 345 8.76 3.96 13.64
CA ILE A 345 9.29 4.22 12.29
C ILE A 345 8.13 4.46 11.32
N TYR A 346 7.12 3.58 11.31
CA TYR A 346 5.98 3.72 10.39
C TYR A 346 5.05 4.86 10.78
N THR A 347 4.85 5.14 12.08
CA THR A 347 4.10 6.33 12.53
C THR A 347 4.71 7.60 11.94
N ARG A 348 6.02 7.81 12.08
CA ARG A 348 6.71 8.97 11.48
C ARG A 348 6.55 9.05 9.97
N GLY A 349 6.58 7.89 9.29
CA GLY A 349 6.39 7.81 7.84
C GLY A 349 4.97 8.19 7.42
N VAL A 350 3.97 7.64 8.09
CA VAL A 350 2.55 7.86 7.80
C VAL A 350 2.13 9.31 8.05
N LEU A 351 2.66 9.95 9.10
CA LEU A 351 2.39 11.37 9.39
C LEU A 351 2.95 12.33 8.32
N LYS A 352 3.86 11.87 7.45
CA LYS A 352 4.36 12.63 6.29
C LYS A 352 3.54 12.41 5.02
N LEU A 353 2.59 11.47 5.03
CA LEU A 353 1.73 11.21 3.88
C LEU A 353 0.80 12.39 3.62
N LYS A 354 0.58 12.65 2.34
CA LYS A 354 -0.34 13.67 1.88
C LYS A 354 -1.57 13.01 1.26
N PRO A 355 -2.76 13.54 1.48
CA PRO A 355 -3.95 13.03 0.81
C PRO A 355 -3.82 13.22 -0.70
N ILE A 356 -4.18 12.17 -1.45
CA ILE A 356 -4.18 12.17 -2.90
C ILE A 356 -5.59 11.84 -3.37
N PHE A 357 -6.08 12.61 -4.34
CA PHE A 357 -7.34 12.34 -4.99
C PHE A 357 -7.17 11.16 -5.96
N GLU A 358 -7.93 10.11 -5.76
CA GLU A 358 -7.97 8.93 -6.63
C GLU A 358 -9.21 9.04 -7.55
N GLY A 359 -8.97 9.12 -8.86
CA GLY A 359 -10.03 9.21 -9.86
C GLY A 359 -10.45 7.84 -10.41
N GLU A 360 -11.47 7.84 -11.24
CA GLU A 360 -12.15 6.64 -11.74
C GLU A 360 -11.23 5.61 -12.41
N LEU A 361 -10.32 6.05 -13.28
CA LEU A 361 -9.42 5.18 -14.03
C LEU A 361 -8.01 5.09 -13.43
N GLN A 362 -7.85 5.47 -12.17
CA GLN A 362 -6.57 5.51 -11.46
C GLN A 362 -5.75 4.23 -11.69
N ARG A 363 -6.34 3.07 -11.42
CA ARG A 363 -5.67 1.76 -11.55
C ARG A 363 -5.20 1.48 -12.99
N LYS A 364 -6.02 1.83 -14.00
CA LYS A 364 -5.66 1.64 -15.41
C LYS A 364 -4.50 2.54 -15.82
N ILE A 365 -4.49 3.79 -15.35
CA ILE A 365 -3.41 4.74 -15.62
C ILE A 365 -2.11 4.27 -14.95
N ASP A 366 -2.15 3.85 -13.67
CA ASP A 366 -0.99 3.28 -12.97
C ASP A 366 -0.39 2.09 -13.75
N SER A 367 -1.24 1.17 -14.22
CA SER A 367 -0.82 0.00 -15.01
C SER A 367 -0.18 0.41 -16.34
N THR A 368 -0.69 1.47 -16.98
CA THR A 368 -0.16 1.97 -18.26
C THR A 368 1.24 2.58 -18.08
N PHE A 369 1.46 3.34 -16.99
CA PHE A 369 2.80 3.82 -16.63
C PHE A 369 3.75 2.68 -16.28
N GLY A 370 3.29 1.68 -15.51
CA GLY A 370 4.05 0.47 -15.20
C GLY A 370 4.51 -0.27 -16.46
N ALA A 371 3.60 -0.48 -17.42
CA ALA A 371 3.94 -1.09 -18.71
C ALA A 371 4.98 -0.26 -19.50
N GLY A 372 4.85 1.07 -19.44
CA GLY A 372 5.84 1.98 -20.04
C GLY A 372 7.23 1.84 -19.44
N LEU A 373 7.34 1.84 -18.12
CA LEU A 373 8.61 1.62 -17.42
C LEU A 373 9.19 0.25 -17.70
N GLY A 374 8.33 -0.79 -17.81
CA GLY A 374 8.75 -2.13 -18.21
C GLY A 374 9.38 -2.17 -19.62
N ARG A 375 8.89 -1.38 -20.58
CA ARG A 375 9.51 -1.24 -21.91
C ARG A 375 10.90 -0.61 -21.84
N VAL A 376 11.10 0.38 -20.95
CA VAL A 376 12.42 0.99 -20.73
C VAL A 376 13.36 0.01 -20.02
N ALA A 377 12.91 -0.64 -18.94
CA ALA A 377 13.69 -1.61 -18.16
C ALA A 377 14.20 -2.78 -19.02
N SER A 378 13.35 -3.26 -19.94
CA SER A 378 13.69 -4.34 -20.89
C SER A 378 14.46 -3.85 -22.14
N LYS A 379 14.79 -2.56 -22.22
CA LYS A 379 15.47 -1.91 -23.36
C LYS A 379 14.72 -2.06 -24.70
N LYS A 380 13.42 -2.33 -24.67
CA LYS A 380 12.58 -2.42 -25.88
C LYS A 380 12.30 -1.05 -26.49
N MET A 381 12.30 0.00 -25.66
CA MET A 381 12.09 1.39 -26.10
C MET A 381 12.99 2.34 -25.32
N THR A 382 13.34 3.48 -25.94
CA THR A 382 13.93 4.61 -25.21
C THR A 382 12.89 5.22 -24.28
N SER A 383 13.34 5.88 -23.21
CA SER A 383 12.47 6.57 -22.24
C SER A 383 11.49 7.53 -22.95
N ALA A 384 11.98 8.37 -23.86
CA ALA A 384 11.14 9.34 -24.56
C ALA A 384 10.03 8.69 -25.40
N LYS A 385 10.38 7.65 -26.21
CA LYS A 385 9.38 6.93 -27.01
C LYS A 385 8.36 6.19 -26.14
N SER A 386 8.81 5.56 -25.06
CA SER A 386 7.92 4.84 -24.15
C SER A 386 6.98 5.78 -23.41
N TYR A 387 7.47 6.95 -22.94
CA TYR A 387 6.63 7.97 -22.31
C TYR A 387 5.55 8.51 -23.26
N ALA A 388 5.92 8.86 -24.50
CA ALA A 388 4.97 9.32 -25.50
C ALA A 388 3.87 8.28 -25.78
N LEU A 389 4.25 6.97 -25.85
CA LEU A 389 3.30 5.89 -26.03
C LEU A 389 2.37 5.73 -24.81
N VAL A 390 2.90 5.86 -23.57
CA VAL A 390 2.08 5.84 -22.34
C VAL A 390 1.00 6.94 -22.41
N ILE A 391 1.37 8.16 -22.73
CA ILE A 391 0.40 9.27 -22.85
C ILE A 391 -0.65 8.97 -23.93
N SER A 392 -0.23 8.46 -25.10
CA SER A 392 -1.16 8.08 -26.17
C SER A 392 -2.11 6.93 -25.74
N ASP A 393 -1.62 5.95 -24.99
CA ASP A 393 -2.44 4.84 -24.52
C ASP A 393 -3.43 5.29 -23.45
N ILE A 394 -3.04 6.22 -22.57
CA ILE A 394 -3.97 6.84 -21.61
C ILE A 394 -5.05 7.65 -22.35
N ASP A 395 -4.69 8.42 -23.42
CA ASP A 395 -5.68 9.14 -24.22
C ASP A 395 -6.78 8.23 -24.79
N LYS A 396 -6.43 6.99 -25.13
CA LYS A 396 -7.40 6.00 -25.63
C LYS A 396 -8.39 5.54 -24.55
N LEU A 397 -7.99 5.50 -23.27
CA LEU A 397 -8.87 5.11 -22.16
C LEU A 397 -10.07 6.06 -21.99
N PHE A 398 -9.96 7.31 -22.49
CA PHE A 398 -10.98 8.35 -22.35
C PHE A 398 -11.72 8.65 -23.67
N LYS A 399 -11.44 7.89 -24.74
CA LYS A 399 -12.13 8.04 -26.04
C LYS A 399 -13.29 7.07 -26.22
N ASN A 400 -13.41 6.09 -25.33
CA ASN A 400 -14.47 5.09 -25.29
C ASN A 400 -15.37 5.35 -24.09
#